data_19510a98b9a9c23113ef24b45e034237
#
_entry.id   19510a98b9a9c23113ef24b45e034237
#
_cell.length_a   1.000
_cell.length_b   1.000
_cell.length_c   1.000
_cell.angle_alpha   90.00
_cell.angle_beta   90.00
_cell.angle_gamma   90.00
#
_symmetry.space_group_name_H-M   'P 1'
#
loop_
_entity.id
_entity.type
_entity.pdbx_description
1 polymer ?
#
loop_
_entity_poly.entity_id
_entity_poly.type
_entity_poly.pdbx_seq_one_letter_code
_entity_poly.pdbx_strand_id
1 'polypeptide(L)'
;MSSPETSSLPRSFFQALPDGEVLTASHWGLFYAKTKDGRLVAVRPFEGDRAPSPNLSSLVEHPYSSARIQTPMVRRGYLEKGSASRAGRGADEYVPVSWDKALDLAAGELRRIYETYGPSAVWGRSYGWKSTGSVNNAIALMQRLLSLLGGWVETGNSYSTAAISTILPYAVGGKLFKPTAWPVIMEKTERIVFWGCDPLITNDIDWATTLHQGIAEIRRLKDHPRIRTIAVNPLRPKTADVVGSRWMPVRAGTDAALMLGMMYVLITENRLDRAFLANCVTGWNEMEAYILGTEDGVKKTPEWAEIGCGVPAQQIQSFARELSEHRSMIMWLGAAACPLRGTAALDGGCAGLCSRTDRSSRRRHWGFISL
;
A
#
# COMPACT_ATOMS: atom_id res chain seq x y z
N MET A 1 11.63 11.52 34.62
CA MET A 1 10.77 11.21 33.49
C MET A 1 10.33 12.54 32.89
N SER A 2 11.04 13.03 31.89
CA SER A 2 10.67 14.24 31.14
C SER A 2 9.47 13.89 30.24
N SER A 3 8.41 14.66 30.38
CA SER A 3 7.22 14.59 29.53
C SER A 3 7.65 14.69 28.07
N PRO A 4 7.03 13.88 27.14
CA PRO A 4 7.32 14.08 25.73
C PRO A 4 6.89 15.49 25.36
N GLU A 5 7.80 16.25 24.75
CA GLU A 5 7.48 17.52 24.10
C GLU A 5 6.30 17.30 23.18
N THR A 6 5.16 17.83 23.54
CA THR A 6 4.02 17.98 22.63
C THR A 6 4.53 18.83 21.48
N SER A 7 4.71 18.22 20.31
CA SER A 7 5.04 18.95 19.10
C SER A 7 3.88 19.91 18.83
N SER A 8 4.03 21.16 19.32
CA SER A 8 3.13 22.23 18.95
C SER A 8 3.15 22.36 17.42
N LEU A 9 1.99 22.36 16.79
CA LEU A 9 1.87 22.69 15.38
C LEU A 9 2.67 23.97 15.09
N PRO A 10 3.39 24.03 13.96
CA PRO A 10 4.17 25.21 13.61
C PRO A 10 3.29 26.47 13.73
N ARG A 11 3.80 27.55 14.30
CA ARG A 11 3.06 28.82 14.42
C ARG A 11 2.53 29.35 13.10
N SER A 12 3.20 29.00 11.99
CA SER A 12 2.76 29.26 10.61
C SER A 12 1.35 28.74 10.27
N PHE A 13 0.86 27.73 11.00
CA PHE A 13 -0.49 27.22 10.78
C PHE A 13 -1.61 28.25 11.08
N PHE A 14 -1.30 29.25 11.92
CA PHE A 14 -2.24 30.28 12.35
C PHE A 14 -1.89 31.68 11.80
N GLN A 15 -0.83 31.80 11.01
CA GLN A 15 -0.49 33.06 10.37
C GLN A 15 -1.33 33.27 9.09
N ALA A 16 -1.75 34.51 8.87
CA ALA A 16 -2.36 34.88 7.60
C ALA A 16 -1.39 34.54 6.45
N LEU A 17 -1.90 33.84 5.44
CA LEU A 17 -1.11 33.52 4.27
C LEU A 17 -0.87 34.78 3.43
N PRO A 18 0.28 34.89 2.73
CA PRO A 18 0.50 35.94 1.75
C PRO A 18 -0.62 35.99 0.72
N ASP A 19 -0.91 37.17 0.21
CA ASP A 19 -1.94 37.38 -0.82
C ASP A 19 -1.76 36.40 -1.99
N GLY A 20 -2.84 35.71 -2.37
CA GLY A 20 -2.86 34.74 -3.45
C GLY A 20 -2.32 33.35 -3.09
N GLU A 21 -1.90 33.09 -1.85
CA GLU A 21 -1.53 31.74 -1.41
C GLU A 21 -2.67 31.04 -0.67
N VAL A 22 -2.83 29.75 -0.92
CA VAL A 22 -3.79 28.87 -0.27
C VAL A 22 -3.11 27.58 0.16
N LEU A 23 -3.29 27.17 1.41
CA LEU A 23 -2.86 25.85 1.87
C LEU A 23 -3.82 24.79 1.33
N THR A 24 -3.28 23.81 0.65
CA THR A 24 -4.05 22.71 0.03
C THR A 24 -3.29 21.40 0.08
N ALA A 25 -3.88 20.33 -0.43
CA ALA A 25 -3.28 19.00 -0.46
C ALA A 25 -3.52 18.31 -1.79
N SER A 26 -2.58 17.44 -2.17
CA SER A 26 -2.71 16.50 -3.28
C SER A 26 -2.11 15.15 -2.85
N HIS A 27 -1.99 14.20 -3.79
CA HIS A 27 -1.26 12.95 -3.56
C HIS A 27 0.23 13.17 -3.26
N TRP A 28 0.78 14.34 -3.58
CA TRP A 28 2.16 14.73 -3.35
C TRP A 28 2.39 15.39 -1.98
N GLY A 29 1.38 15.39 -1.12
CA GLY A 29 1.43 15.97 0.22
C GLY A 29 0.73 17.31 0.35
N LEU A 30 0.97 17.96 1.48
CA LEU A 30 0.44 19.27 1.85
C LEU A 30 1.36 20.38 1.31
N PHE A 31 0.78 21.40 0.72
CA PHE A 31 1.55 22.48 0.10
C PHE A 31 0.76 23.78 0.03
N TYR A 32 1.47 24.87 -0.17
CA TYR A 32 0.87 26.17 -0.51
C TYR A 32 0.86 26.36 -2.02
N ALA A 33 -0.32 26.64 -2.54
CA ALA A 33 -0.55 26.98 -3.94
C ALA A 33 -0.69 28.50 -4.09
N LYS A 34 0.06 29.11 -5.00
CA LYS A 34 -0.05 30.52 -5.35
C LYS A 34 -0.71 30.66 -6.71
N THR A 35 -1.79 31.44 -6.75
CA THR A 35 -2.51 31.74 -7.99
C THR A 35 -2.35 33.21 -8.37
N LYS A 36 -2.28 33.48 -9.66
CA LYS A 36 -2.29 34.80 -10.24
C LYS A 36 -3.16 34.78 -11.51
N ASP A 37 -4.09 35.73 -11.65
CA ASP A 37 -4.98 35.82 -12.80
C ASP A 37 -5.67 34.48 -13.15
N GLY A 38 -6.14 33.75 -12.12
CA GLY A 38 -6.79 32.45 -12.28
C GLY A 38 -5.86 31.28 -12.63
N ARG A 39 -4.55 31.48 -12.68
CA ARG A 39 -3.56 30.45 -12.98
C ARG A 39 -2.73 30.09 -11.75
N LEU A 40 -2.45 28.80 -11.55
CA LEU A 40 -1.46 28.35 -10.60
C LEU A 40 -0.07 28.73 -11.12
N VAL A 41 0.65 29.55 -10.37
CA VAL A 41 1.96 30.07 -10.79
C VAL A 41 3.12 29.57 -9.94
N ALA A 42 2.85 29.11 -8.72
CA ALA A 42 3.86 28.52 -7.86
C ALA A 42 3.24 27.56 -6.85
N VAL A 43 4.04 26.61 -6.40
CA VAL A 43 3.79 25.76 -5.24
C VAL A 43 5.01 25.76 -4.34
N ARG A 44 4.79 25.70 -3.04
CA ARG A 44 5.86 25.44 -2.08
C ARG A 44 5.42 24.42 -1.05
N PRO A 45 6.31 23.52 -0.63
CA PRO A 45 6.00 22.53 0.39
C PRO A 45 5.50 23.16 1.69
N PHE A 46 4.66 22.44 2.41
CA PHE A 46 4.33 22.77 3.78
C PHE A 46 5.56 22.54 4.67
N GLU A 47 5.90 23.51 5.53
CA GLU A 47 7.10 23.49 6.37
C GLU A 47 7.12 22.38 7.43
N GLY A 48 5.96 21.84 7.79
CA GLY A 48 5.85 20.69 8.69
C GLY A 48 6.12 19.35 8.01
N ASP A 49 6.24 19.32 6.67
CA ASP A 49 6.59 18.12 5.92
C ASP A 49 8.12 17.97 5.86
N ARG A 50 8.64 16.97 6.55
CA ARG A 50 10.09 16.72 6.66
C ARG A 50 10.72 16.08 5.43
N ALA A 51 9.88 15.59 4.51
CA ALA A 51 10.34 14.92 3.30
C ALA A 51 9.38 15.17 2.12
N PRO A 52 9.15 16.44 1.74
CA PRO A 52 8.18 16.76 0.70
C PRO A 52 8.54 16.08 -0.62
N SER A 53 7.50 15.64 -1.34
CA SER A 53 7.68 14.98 -2.64
C SER A 53 8.36 15.90 -3.65
N PRO A 54 9.40 15.44 -4.36
CA PRO A 54 10.02 16.20 -5.45
C PRO A 54 9.06 16.46 -6.60
N ASN A 55 8.00 15.66 -6.73
CA ASN A 55 7.00 15.81 -7.79
C ASN A 55 6.04 16.99 -7.55
N LEU A 56 6.07 17.58 -6.37
CA LEU A 56 5.16 18.69 -6.04
C LEU A 56 5.30 19.87 -7.02
N SER A 57 6.50 20.17 -7.48
CA SER A 57 6.77 21.25 -8.44
C SER A 57 6.06 21.05 -9.80
N SER A 58 5.81 19.81 -10.21
CA SER A 58 5.13 19.51 -11.47
C SER A 58 3.69 19.99 -11.52
N LEU A 59 3.08 20.25 -10.35
CA LEU A 59 1.70 20.72 -10.25
C LEU A 59 1.50 22.10 -10.92
N VAL A 60 2.55 22.91 -11.03
CA VAL A 60 2.46 24.24 -11.65
C VAL A 60 2.14 24.14 -13.15
N GLU A 61 2.76 23.20 -13.84
CA GLU A 61 2.62 23.04 -15.29
C GLU A 61 1.52 22.04 -15.67
N HIS A 62 1.27 21.05 -14.82
CA HIS A 62 0.36 19.94 -15.10
C HIS A 62 -1.05 20.38 -15.56
N PRO A 63 -1.73 21.35 -14.92
CA PRO A 63 -3.04 21.78 -15.36
C PRO A 63 -3.07 22.38 -16.78
N TYR A 64 -1.96 22.88 -17.29
CA TYR A 64 -1.83 23.60 -18.55
C TYR A 64 -1.09 22.83 -19.63
N SER A 65 -0.65 21.63 -19.33
CA SER A 65 0.05 20.76 -20.28
C SER A 65 -0.82 20.43 -21.49
N SER A 66 -0.24 20.44 -22.68
CA SER A 66 -0.90 19.99 -23.92
C SER A 66 -1.26 18.50 -23.91
N ALA A 67 -0.61 17.70 -23.06
CA ALA A 67 -0.96 16.30 -22.85
C ALA A 67 -2.26 16.11 -22.04
N ARG A 68 -2.73 17.15 -21.37
CA ARG A 68 -3.98 17.11 -20.61
C ARG A 68 -5.17 17.42 -21.50
N ILE A 69 -6.25 16.63 -21.37
CA ILE A 69 -7.55 16.94 -21.97
C ILE A 69 -8.10 18.21 -21.31
N GLN A 70 -8.28 19.28 -22.09
CA GLN A 70 -8.68 20.61 -21.58
C GLN A 70 -10.20 20.83 -21.57
N THR A 71 -10.93 20.12 -22.43
CA THR A 71 -12.38 20.22 -22.58
C THR A 71 -13.01 18.83 -22.64
N PRO A 72 -14.32 18.68 -22.37
CA PRO A 72 -14.99 17.40 -22.59
C PRO A 72 -14.83 16.95 -24.04
N MET A 73 -14.57 15.66 -24.22
CA MET A 73 -14.35 15.04 -25.52
C MET A 73 -15.35 13.91 -25.71
N VAL A 74 -16.00 13.87 -26.86
CA VAL A 74 -16.98 12.83 -27.22
C VAL A 74 -16.58 12.19 -28.54
N ARG A 75 -16.75 10.86 -28.65
CA ARG A 75 -16.50 10.17 -29.92
C ARG A 75 -17.44 10.70 -31.01
N ARG A 76 -16.88 10.98 -32.18
CA ARG A 76 -17.65 11.46 -33.34
C ARG A 76 -18.82 10.54 -33.67
N GLY A 77 -18.57 9.23 -33.76
CA GLY A 77 -19.60 8.25 -34.04
C GLY A 77 -20.71 8.21 -32.98
N TYR A 78 -20.41 8.54 -31.71
CA TYR A 78 -21.46 8.64 -30.69
C TYR A 78 -22.34 9.88 -30.89
N LEU A 79 -21.75 11.00 -31.29
CA LEU A 79 -22.55 12.22 -31.63
C LEU A 79 -23.50 11.96 -32.81
N GLU A 80 -23.08 11.15 -33.79
CA GLU A 80 -23.85 10.89 -35.01
C GLU A 80 -24.88 9.75 -34.81
N LYS A 81 -24.53 8.69 -34.10
CA LYS A 81 -25.31 7.43 -34.07
C LYS A 81 -25.64 6.95 -32.64
N GLY A 82 -25.27 7.73 -31.61
CA GLY A 82 -25.47 7.34 -30.22
C GLY A 82 -24.83 5.98 -29.88
N SER A 83 -25.53 5.16 -29.12
CA SER A 83 -25.08 3.83 -28.69
C SER A 83 -24.87 2.83 -29.84
N ALA A 84 -25.47 3.06 -31.02
CA ALA A 84 -25.24 2.23 -32.19
C ALA A 84 -23.79 2.28 -32.71
N SER A 85 -23.03 3.30 -32.34
CA SER A 85 -21.61 3.46 -32.70
C SER A 85 -20.64 2.62 -31.86
N ARG A 86 -21.13 1.77 -30.96
CA ARG A 86 -20.28 1.02 -30.00
C ARG A 86 -19.14 0.20 -30.63
N ALA A 87 -19.34 -0.29 -31.87
CA ALA A 87 -18.31 -1.04 -32.60
C ALA A 87 -17.07 -0.18 -32.93
N GLY A 88 -17.21 1.15 -33.00
CA GLY A 88 -16.11 2.09 -33.25
C GLY A 88 -15.29 2.48 -32.01
N ARG A 89 -15.56 1.90 -30.82
CA ARG A 89 -14.77 2.19 -29.62
C ARG A 89 -13.32 1.81 -29.81
N GLY A 90 -12.43 2.74 -29.46
CA GLY A 90 -10.97 2.57 -29.60
C GLY A 90 -10.39 3.01 -30.94
N ALA A 91 -11.20 3.10 -31.99
CA ALA A 91 -10.79 3.52 -33.33
C ALA A 91 -11.41 4.87 -33.78
N ASP A 92 -12.42 5.33 -33.06
CA ASP A 92 -13.18 6.51 -33.39
C ASP A 92 -12.46 7.78 -32.94
N GLU A 93 -12.59 8.85 -33.70
CA GLU A 93 -12.06 10.17 -33.36
C GLU A 93 -12.83 10.78 -32.19
N TYR A 94 -12.11 11.44 -31.27
CA TYR A 94 -12.71 12.25 -30.23
C TYR A 94 -12.74 13.72 -30.64
N VAL A 95 -13.88 14.33 -30.49
CA VAL A 95 -14.08 15.76 -30.80
C VAL A 95 -14.48 16.56 -29.56
N PRO A 96 -14.00 17.81 -29.41
CA PRO A 96 -14.34 18.66 -28.28
C PRO A 96 -15.81 19.05 -28.30
N VAL A 97 -16.44 19.11 -27.13
CA VAL A 97 -17.81 19.59 -26.95
C VAL A 97 -17.87 20.54 -25.74
N SER A 98 -18.93 21.33 -25.63
CA SER A 98 -19.17 22.12 -24.43
C SER A 98 -19.52 21.25 -23.23
N TRP A 99 -19.31 21.76 -22.01
CA TRP A 99 -19.73 21.10 -20.80
C TRP A 99 -21.23 20.81 -20.77
N ASP A 100 -22.08 21.76 -21.20
CA ASP A 100 -23.53 21.56 -21.25
C ASP A 100 -23.87 20.37 -22.15
N LYS A 101 -23.28 20.32 -23.35
CA LYS A 101 -23.50 19.20 -24.26
C LYS A 101 -23.04 17.85 -23.68
N ALA A 102 -21.89 17.85 -23.02
CA ALA A 102 -21.37 16.62 -22.40
C ALA A 102 -22.28 16.13 -21.25
N LEU A 103 -22.75 17.06 -20.42
CA LEU A 103 -23.64 16.76 -19.29
C LEU A 103 -25.03 16.29 -19.78
N ASP A 104 -25.59 16.94 -20.81
CA ASP A 104 -26.85 16.51 -21.39
C ASP A 104 -26.80 15.10 -21.96
N LEU A 105 -25.74 14.78 -22.69
CA LEU A 105 -25.51 13.43 -23.22
C LEU A 105 -25.37 12.38 -22.10
N ALA A 106 -24.59 12.69 -21.07
CA ALA A 106 -24.38 11.79 -19.94
C ALA A 106 -25.67 11.60 -19.12
N ALA A 107 -26.38 12.68 -18.81
CA ALA A 107 -27.62 12.64 -18.04
C ALA A 107 -28.73 11.90 -18.80
N GLY A 108 -28.85 12.17 -20.11
CA GLY A 108 -29.83 11.53 -20.98
C GLY A 108 -29.62 10.01 -21.04
N GLU A 109 -28.37 9.56 -21.21
CA GLU A 109 -28.06 8.13 -21.27
C GLU A 109 -28.21 7.44 -19.89
N LEU A 110 -27.79 8.07 -18.79
CA LEU A 110 -28.03 7.55 -17.45
C LEU A 110 -29.52 7.38 -17.18
N ARG A 111 -30.34 8.40 -17.47
CA ARG A 111 -31.78 8.34 -17.30
C ARG A 111 -32.37 7.18 -18.10
N ARG A 112 -32.03 7.05 -19.37
CA ARG A 112 -32.48 5.97 -20.24
C ARG A 112 -32.17 4.60 -19.65
N ILE A 113 -30.94 4.40 -19.11
CA ILE A 113 -30.53 3.14 -18.51
C ILE A 113 -31.31 2.84 -17.23
N TYR A 114 -31.45 3.82 -16.35
CA TYR A 114 -32.22 3.65 -15.10
C TYR A 114 -33.70 3.33 -15.38
N GLU A 115 -34.32 4.02 -16.34
CA GLU A 115 -35.72 3.78 -16.71
C GLU A 115 -35.92 2.41 -17.40
N THR A 116 -34.95 1.99 -18.22
CA THR A 116 -35.09 0.76 -19.01
C THR A 116 -34.70 -0.49 -18.24
N TYR A 117 -33.62 -0.42 -17.45
CA TYR A 117 -32.97 -1.60 -16.85
C TYR A 117 -32.82 -1.53 -15.32
N GLY A 118 -33.08 -0.38 -14.72
CA GLY A 118 -32.95 -0.17 -13.29
C GLY A 118 -31.49 0.01 -12.81
N PRO A 119 -31.31 0.24 -11.51
CA PRO A 119 -29.99 0.55 -10.92
C PRO A 119 -28.99 -0.61 -11.01
N SER A 120 -29.44 -1.86 -11.12
CA SER A 120 -28.55 -3.02 -11.28
C SER A 120 -27.78 -3.04 -12.61
N ALA A 121 -28.19 -2.25 -13.59
CA ALA A 121 -27.51 -2.09 -14.88
C ALA A 121 -26.42 -1.00 -14.84
N VAL A 122 -26.30 -0.25 -13.75
CA VAL A 122 -25.30 0.80 -13.58
C VAL A 122 -24.21 0.33 -12.63
N TRP A 123 -23.02 0.10 -13.16
CA TRP A 123 -21.84 -0.13 -12.35
C TRP A 123 -21.12 1.20 -12.09
N GLY A 124 -21.10 1.64 -10.84
CA GLY A 124 -20.55 2.91 -10.45
C GLY A 124 -19.24 2.75 -9.69
N ARG A 125 -18.16 3.28 -10.27
CA ARG A 125 -16.87 3.35 -9.59
C ARG A 125 -16.18 4.65 -9.92
N SER A 126 -15.66 5.30 -8.88
CA SER A 126 -14.61 6.28 -9.02
C SER A 126 -13.40 5.80 -8.26
N TYR A 127 -12.23 6.03 -8.81
CA TYR A 127 -10.97 5.72 -8.16
C TYR A 127 -10.18 7.01 -7.99
N GLY A 128 -9.84 7.30 -6.78
CA GLY A 128 -9.03 8.44 -6.40
C GLY A 128 -8.70 8.33 -4.92
N TRP A 129 -7.51 8.72 -4.58
CA TRP A 129 -7.07 8.69 -3.21
C TRP A 129 -7.64 9.86 -2.42
N LYS A 130 -7.67 9.76 -1.09
CA LYS A 130 -8.38 10.69 -0.22
C LYS A 130 -7.59 11.95 0.14
N SER A 131 -6.40 12.15 -0.43
CA SER A 131 -5.53 13.29 -0.12
C SER A 131 -6.16 14.67 -0.42
N THR A 132 -7.21 14.73 -1.25
CA THR A 132 -7.94 15.95 -1.57
C THR A 132 -9.07 16.29 -0.58
N GLY A 133 -9.21 15.52 0.50
CA GLY A 133 -10.26 15.72 1.51
C GLY A 133 -11.64 15.24 1.09
N SER A 134 -12.67 15.66 1.82
CA SER A 134 -14.04 15.17 1.64
C SER A 134 -14.80 15.89 0.52
N VAL A 135 -14.58 17.19 0.34
CA VAL A 135 -15.36 18.01 -0.60
C VAL A 135 -15.11 17.63 -2.05
N ASN A 136 -13.85 17.44 -2.41
CA ASN A 136 -13.43 17.07 -3.77
C ASN A 136 -13.13 15.57 -3.91
N ASN A 137 -13.67 14.74 -3.03
CA ASN A 137 -13.47 13.30 -3.09
C ASN A 137 -14.35 12.68 -4.18
N ALA A 138 -13.72 12.26 -5.28
CA ALA A 138 -14.42 11.73 -6.44
C ALA A 138 -15.28 10.49 -6.12
N ILE A 139 -14.84 9.63 -5.18
CA ILE A 139 -15.61 8.47 -4.74
C ILE A 139 -16.90 8.91 -4.05
N ALA A 140 -16.79 9.83 -3.08
CA ALA A 140 -17.95 10.31 -2.33
C ALA A 140 -18.96 11.06 -3.23
N LEU A 141 -18.46 11.85 -4.18
CA LEU A 141 -19.32 12.56 -5.14
C LEU A 141 -20.03 11.60 -6.11
N MET A 142 -19.33 10.59 -6.60
CA MET A 142 -19.91 9.53 -7.43
C MET A 142 -21.00 8.77 -6.68
N GLN A 143 -20.70 8.30 -5.46
CA GLN A 143 -21.66 7.59 -4.61
C GLN A 143 -22.89 8.43 -4.32
N ARG A 144 -22.69 9.72 -4.03
CA ARG A 144 -23.81 10.65 -3.80
C ARG A 144 -24.69 10.78 -5.04
N LEU A 145 -24.10 10.99 -6.21
CA LEU A 145 -24.85 11.12 -7.49
C LEU A 145 -25.68 9.86 -7.74
N LEU A 146 -25.04 8.69 -7.70
CA LEU A 146 -25.70 7.42 -8.02
C LEU A 146 -26.75 7.01 -6.97
N SER A 147 -26.54 7.36 -5.69
CA SER A 147 -27.56 7.19 -4.64
C SER A 147 -28.82 8.03 -4.93
N LEU A 148 -28.65 9.29 -5.36
CA LEU A 148 -29.76 10.17 -5.73
C LEU A 148 -30.52 9.69 -6.96
N LEU A 149 -29.87 8.91 -7.83
CA LEU A 149 -30.47 8.31 -9.02
C LEU A 149 -31.13 6.94 -8.77
N GLY A 150 -31.10 6.44 -7.54
CA GLY A 150 -31.76 5.18 -7.15
C GLY A 150 -30.85 3.99 -6.91
N GLY A 151 -29.54 4.19 -6.89
CA GLY A 151 -28.56 3.15 -6.55
C GLY A 151 -27.72 2.67 -7.75
N TRP A 152 -26.78 1.77 -7.47
CA TRP A 152 -25.83 1.22 -8.46
C TRP A 152 -25.24 -0.10 -7.96
N VAL A 153 -24.52 -0.80 -8.82
CA VAL A 153 -23.67 -1.94 -8.45
C VAL A 153 -22.29 -1.40 -8.05
N GLU A 154 -21.88 -1.67 -6.82
CA GLU A 154 -20.59 -1.23 -6.28
C GLU A 154 -19.52 -2.32 -6.44
N THR A 155 -18.26 -1.89 -6.47
CA THR A 155 -17.11 -2.79 -6.44
C THR A 155 -16.83 -3.21 -5.01
N GLY A 156 -16.89 -4.50 -4.73
CA GLY A 156 -16.71 -5.02 -3.37
C GLY A 156 -15.27 -4.99 -2.84
N ASN A 157 -14.27 -4.85 -3.70
CA ASN A 157 -12.86 -4.84 -3.28
C ASN A 157 -11.97 -4.11 -4.30
N SER A 158 -10.66 -4.03 -4.03
CA SER A 158 -9.71 -3.35 -4.91
C SER A 158 -8.71 -4.34 -5.52
N TYR A 159 -8.15 -4.01 -6.68
CA TYR A 159 -7.09 -4.83 -7.30
C TYR A 159 -5.82 -4.86 -6.45
N SER A 160 -5.49 -3.76 -5.77
CA SER A 160 -4.26 -3.62 -5.00
C SER A 160 -4.23 -4.48 -3.74
N THR A 161 -5.38 -4.66 -3.08
CA THR A 161 -5.44 -5.22 -1.72
C THR A 161 -6.50 -6.31 -1.54
N ALA A 162 -7.19 -6.76 -2.61
CA ALA A 162 -8.30 -7.70 -2.49
C ALA A 162 -7.90 -9.00 -1.79
N ALA A 163 -6.82 -9.63 -2.22
CA ALA A 163 -6.35 -10.90 -1.65
C ALA A 163 -5.99 -10.74 -0.17
N ILE A 164 -5.16 -9.76 0.15
CA ILE A 164 -4.70 -9.55 1.54
C ILE A 164 -5.86 -9.10 2.45
N SER A 165 -6.75 -8.24 1.97
CA SER A 165 -7.93 -7.79 2.74
C SER A 165 -8.90 -8.93 3.04
N THR A 166 -8.96 -9.92 2.17
CA THR A 166 -9.79 -11.11 2.37
C THR A 166 -9.15 -12.09 3.35
N ILE A 167 -7.84 -12.28 3.29
CA ILE A 167 -7.14 -13.34 4.05
C ILE A 167 -6.71 -12.88 5.44
N LEU A 168 -6.23 -11.64 5.61
CA LEU A 168 -5.71 -11.15 6.88
C LEU A 168 -6.65 -11.33 8.08
N PRO A 169 -7.98 -11.10 7.98
CA PRO A 169 -8.88 -11.32 9.11
C PRO A 169 -8.86 -12.75 9.64
N TYR A 170 -8.64 -13.72 8.76
CA TYR A 170 -8.57 -15.15 9.12
C TYR A 170 -7.17 -15.57 9.56
N ALA A 171 -6.12 -15.07 8.89
CA ALA A 171 -4.76 -15.48 9.18
C ALA A 171 -4.18 -14.84 10.44
N VAL A 172 -4.48 -13.56 10.70
CA VAL A 172 -3.89 -12.81 11.83
C VAL A 172 -4.92 -12.07 12.68
N GLY A 173 -6.21 -12.27 12.44
CA GLY A 173 -7.30 -11.64 13.20
C GLY A 173 -7.33 -10.10 13.07
N GLY A 174 -6.63 -9.54 12.11
CA GLY A 174 -6.42 -8.11 11.95
C GLY A 174 -6.99 -7.53 10.67
N LYS A 175 -7.03 -6.20 10.61
CA LYS A 175 -7.33 -5.45 9.38
C LYS A 175 -6.04 -4.92 8.77
N LEU A 176 -5.99 -4.82 7.44
CA LEU A 176 -4.84 -4.37 6.67
C LEU A 176 -4.23 -3.03 7.16
N PHE A 177 -5.08 -2.09 7.55
CA PHE A 177 -4.66 -0.73 7.91
C PHE A 177 -4.61 -0.50 9.42
N LYS A 178 -3.77 -1.28 10.12
CA LYS A 178 -3.45 -1.08 11.54
C LYS A 178 -1.93 -1.09 11.74
N PRO A 179 -1.21 -0.08 11.25
CA PRO A 179 0.25 -0.03 11.35
C PRO A 179 0.69 0.20 12.80
N THR A 180 1.88 -0.29 13.13
CA THR A 180 2.56 0.04 14.38
C THR A 180 3.17 1.43 14.28
N ALA A 181 2.99 2.26 15.32
CA ALA A 181 3.52 3.61 15.33
C ALA A 181 5.06 3.64 15.36
N TRP A 182 5.67 4.59 14.64
CA TRP A 182 7.12 4.74 14.55
C TRP A 182 7.85 4.82 15.90
N PRO A 183 7.37 5.52 16.94
CA PRO A 183 8.03 5.51 18.24
C PRO A 183 8.19 4.11 18.84
N VAL A 184 7.16 3.26 18.69
CA VAL A 184 7.19 1.88 19.17
C VAL A 184 8.19 1.04 18.35
N ILE A 185 8.24 1.24 17.03
CA ILE A 185 9.20 0.57 16.15
C ILE A 185 10.62 0.93 16.58
N MET A 186 10.93 2.21 16.69
CA MET A 186 12.26 2.69 17.05
C MET A 186 12.71 2.22 18.44
N GLU A 187 11.78 2.11 19.39
CA GLU A 187 12.10 1.66 20.75
C GLU A 187 12.23 0.15 20.87
N LYS A 188 11.34 -0.62 20.22
CA LYS A 188 11.17 -2.04 20.52
C LYS A 188 11.76 -2.98 19.48
N THR A 189 12.16 -2.51 18.29
CA THR A 189 12.62 -3.35 17.19
C THR A 189 14.15 -3.46 17.15
N GLU A 190 14.65 -4.61 16.74
CA GLU A 190 16.08 -4.91 16.51
C GLU A 190 16.35 -5.25 15.05
N ARG A 191 15.36 -5.84 14.36
CA ARG A 191 15.41 -6.14 12.93
C ARG A 191 14.19 -5.60 12.22
N ILE A 192 14.40 -4.91 11.10
CA ILE A 192 13.32 -4.54 10.17
C ILE A 192 13.59 -5.23 8.84
N VAL A 193 12.61 -6.00 8.38
CA VAL A 193 12.64 -6.64 7.09
C VAL A 193 11.71 -5.89 6.14
N PHE A 194 12.27 -5.26 5.12
CA PHE A 194 11.53 -4.71 3.99
C PHE A 194 11.26 -5.85 3.01
N TRP A 195 10.06 -6.44 3.09
CA TRP A 195 9.70 -7.59 2.29
C TRP A 195 8.84 -7.18 1.10
N GLY A 196 9.40 -7.26 -0.12
CA GLY A 196 8.70 -6.92 -1.34
C GLY A 196 8.26 -5.46 -1.43
N CYS A 197 8.89 -4.55 -0.68
CA CYS A 197 8.53 -3.13 -0.64
C CYS A 197 9.74 -2.20 -0.75
N ASP A 198 9.49 -1.00 -1.26
CA ASP A 198 10.45 0.11 -1.31
C ASP A 198 9.78 1.38 -0.78
N PRO A 199 9.66 1.53 0.56
CA PRO A 199 8.88 2.60 1.15
C PRO A 199 9.41 4.01 0.86
N LEU A 200 10.68 4.20 0.53
CA LEU A 200 11.19 5.51 0.08
C LEU A 200 10.73 5.89 -1.34
N ILE A 201 10.17 4.95 -2.09
CA ILE A 201 9.53 5.21 -3.38
C ILE A 201 8.01 5.28 -3.21
N THR A 202 7.43 4.28 -2.54
CA THR A 202 5.97 4.17 -2.46
C THR A 202 5.33 5.23 -1.58
N ASN A 203 6.04 5.72 -0.56
CA ASN A 203 5.54 6.77 0.34
C ASN A 203 5.75 8.20 -0.19
N ASP A 204 6.31 8.35 -1.39
CA ASP A 204 6.37 9.64 -2.08
C ASP A 204 4.97 10.14 -2.48
N ILE A 205 4.03 9.21 -2.60
CA ILE A 205 2.61 9.47 -2.83
C ILE A 205 1.83 8.77 -1.74
N ASP A 206 0.97 9.49 -1.01
CA ASP A 206 0.12 8.89 0.01
C ASP A 206 -1.36 9.14 -0.27
N TRP A 207 -2.19 8.14 -0.01
CA TRP A 207 -3.64 8.21 -0.16
C TRP A 207 -4.37 8.59 1.14
N ALA A 208 -3.72 8.45 2.29
CA ALA A 208 -4.33 8.60 3.60
C ALA A 208 -3.71 9.73 4.43
N THR A 209 -2.45 10.07 4.20
CA THR A 209 -1.71 11.09 4.93
C THR A 209 -1.21 12.18 3.98
N THR A 210 -1.05 13.38 4.50
CA THR A 210 -0.60 14.54 3.74
C THR A 210 0.82 14.98 4.09
N LEU A 211 1.46 14.26 5.01
CA LEU A 211 2.82 14.51 5.47
C LEU A 211 3.67 13.25 5.33
N HIS A 212 4.86 13.38 4.79
CA HIS A 212 5.80 12.28 4.53
C HIS A 212 6.64 11.90 5.77
N GLN A 213 6.02 11.86 6.94
CA GLN A 213 6.74 11.56 8.20
C GLN A 213 7.39 10.17 8.18
N GLY A 214 6.74 9.19 7.57
CA GLY A 214 7.28 7.83 7.43
C GLY A 214 8.60 7.79 6.66
N ILE A 215 8.76 8.61 5.64
CA ILE A 215 10.03 8.75 4.89
C ILE A 215 11.14 9.26 5.79
N ALA A 216 10.86 10.28 6.61
CA ALA A 216 11.84 10.83 7.55
C ALA A 216 12.27 9.77 8.58
N GLU A 217 11.33 9.01 9.14
CA GLU A 217 11.63 7.95 10.11
C GLU A 217 12.41 6.78 9.47
N ILE A 218 12.10 6.39 8.25
CA ILE A 218 12.87 5.36 7.52
C ILE A 218 14.32 5.82 7.33
N ARG A 219 14.56 7.06 6.94
CA ARG A 219 15.93 7.60 6.79
C ARG A 219 16.75 7.55 8.07
N ARG A 220 16.10 7.73 9.23
CA ARG A 220 16.74 7.63 10.55
C ARG A 220 17.26 6.22 10.87
N LEU A 221 16.76 5.19 10.19
CA LEU A 221 17.22 3.81 10.39
C LEU A 221 18.69 3.63 10.01
N LYS A 222 19.23 4.45 9.09
CA LYS A 222 20.62 4.35 8.63
C LYS A 222 21.61 4.38 9.79
N ASP A 223 21.42 5.30 10.70
CA ASP A 223 22.35 5.55 11.81
C ASP A 223 21.81 5.04 13.15
N HIS A 224 20.77 4.18 13.11
CA HIS A 224 20.16 3.68 14.33
C HIS A 224 21.08 2.66 15.03
N PRO A 225 21.41 2.85 16.33
CA PRO A 225 22.45 2.04 17.00
C PRO A 225 22.10 0.56 17.15
N ARG A 226 20.81 0.21 17.25
CA ARG A 226 20.34 -1.16 17.52
C ARG A 226 19.66 -1.82 16.36
N ILE A 227 18.94 -1.06 15.51
CA ILE A 227 18.15 -1.62 14.43
C ILE A 227 19.07 -1.96 13.26
N ARG A 228 18.93 -3.19 12.74
CA ARG A 228 19.51 -3.60 11.46
C ARG A 228 18.40 -3.89 10.48
N THR A 229 18.62 -3.55 9.22
CA THR A 229 17.61 -3.66 8.18
C THR A 229 18.00 -4.69 7.14
N ILE A 230 17.01 -5.42 6.65
CA ILE A 230 17.16 -6.45 5.62
C ILE A 230 16.10 -6.16 4.55
N ALA A 231 16.49 -6.21 3.29
CA ALA A 231 15.57 -6.06 2.17
C ALA A 231 15.46 -7.38 1.41
N VAL A 232 14.29 -8.00 1.45
CA VAL A 232 13.94 -9.20 0.68
C VAL A 232 13.16 -8.72 -0.55
N ASN A 233 13.82 -8.67 -1.72
CA ASN A 233 13.20 -8.06 -2.89
C ASN A 233 13.91 -8.56 -4.17
N PRO A 234 13.18 -8.81 -5.27
CA PRO A 234 13.79 -9.22 -6.54
C PRO A 234 14.81 -8.22 -7.11
N LEU A 235 14.53 -6.94 -6.94
CA LEU A 235 15.42 -5.84 -7.30
C LEU A 235 15.92 -5.16 -6.04
N ARG A 236 17.15 -4.64 -6.07
CA ARG A 236 17.69 -3.88 -4.95
C ARG A 236 16.91 -2.58 -4.79
N PRO A 237 16.14 -2.40 -3.68
CA PRO A 237 15.29 -1.24 -3.51
C PRO A 237 16.12 0.00 -3.11
N LYS A 238 15.65 1.20 -3.49
CA LYS A 238 16.25 2.47 -3.08
C LYS A 238 16.33 2.60 -1.56
N THR A 239 15.33 2.11 -0.85
CA THR A 239 15.34 2.07 0.61
C THR A 239 16.56 1.32 1.14
N ALA A 240 16.92 0.17 0.54
CA ALA A 240 18.08 -0.60 0.96
C ALA A 240 19.39 0.18 0.81
N ASP A 241 19.54 0.93 -0.27
CA ASP A 241 20.73 1.75 -0.49
C ASP A 241 20.82 2.91 0.52
N VAL A 242 19.71 3.59 0.77
CA VAL A 242 19.69 4.75 1.65
C VAL A 242 19.92 4.39 3.12
N VAL A 243 19.31 3.29 3.60
CA VAL A 243 19.44 2.88 5.02
C VAL A 243 20.51 1.82 5.27
N GLY A 244 21.23 1.38 4.23
CA GLY A 244 22.28 0.38 4.36
C GLY A 244 21.78 -1.02 4.67
N SER A 245 20.61 -1.42 4.12
CA SER A 245 20.07 -2.75 4.33
C SER A 245 20.92 -3.84 3.69
N ARG A 246 21.04 -4.98 4.38
CA ARG A 246 21.47 -6.21 3.73
C ARG A 246 20.40 -6.63 2.71
N TRP A 247 20.75 -6.72 1.44
CA TRP A 247 19.83 -7.13 0.40
C TRP A 247 19.90 -8.65 0.18
N MET A 248 18.73 -9.27 0.14
CA MET A 248 18.53 -10.68 -0.19
C MET A 248 17.67 -10.75 -1.47
N PRO A 249 18.28 -11.03 -2.63
CA PRO A 249 17.54 -11.18 -3.87
C PRO A 249 16.69 -12.45 -3.83
N VAL A 250 15.39 -12.31 -4.05
CA VAL A 250 14.44 -13.43 -4.13
C VAL A 250 13.82 -13.42 -5.52
N ARG A 251 13.62 -14.58 -6.13
CA ARG A 251 12.92 -14.67 -7.41
C ARG A 251 11.47 -14.18 -7.24
N ALA A 252 11.02 -13.32 -8.14
CA ALA A 252 9.67 -12.73 -8.04
C ALA A 252 8.57 -13.79 -7.98
N GLY A 253 7.64 -13.65 -7.05
CA GLY A 253 6.50 -14.56 -6.87
C GLY A 253 6.83 -15.89 -6.17
N THR A 254 8.00 -16.01 -5.54
CA THR A 254 8.42 -17.23 -4.84
C THR A 254 8.62 -17.04 -3.34
N ASP A 255 8.03 -16.01 -2.78
CA ASP A 255 8.13 -15.65 -1.37
C ASP A 255 7.68 -16.79 -0.45
N ALA A 256 6.62 -17.51 -0.84
CA ALA A 256 6.11 -18.66 -0.10
C ALA A 256 7.18 -19.77 0.06
N ALA A 257 7.95 -20.04 -0.99
CA ALA A 257 9.02 -21.05 -0.90
C ALA A 257 10.11 -20.64 0.10
N LEU A 258 10.52 -19.36 0.07
CA LEU A 258 11.48 -18.82 1.05
C LEU A 258 10.94 -18.93 2.48
N MET A 259 9.68 -18.53 2.70
CA MET A 259 9.04 -18.57 4.02
C MET A 259 8.89 -19.99 4.55
N LEU A 260 8.49 -20.95 3.70
CA LEU A 260 8.37 -22.36 4.07
C LEU A 260 9.73 -22.97 4.45
N GLY A 261 10.80 -22.68 3.67
CA GLY A 261 12.15 -23.08 4.00
C GLY A 261 12.64 -22.52 5.34
N MET A 262 12.33 -21.26 5.63
CA MET A 262 12.62 -20.65 6.94
C MET A 262 11.85 -21.34 8.07
N MET A 263 10.56 -21.62 7.87
CA MET A 263 9.73 -22.31 8.87
C MET A 263 10.25 -23.74 9.14
N TYR A 264 10.70 -24.44 8.11
CA TYR A 264 11.33 -25.75 8.29
C TYR A 264 12.53 -25.68 9.25
N VAL A 265 13.39 -24.68 9.12
CA VAL A 265 14.51 -24.44 10.04
C VAL A 265 14.02 -24.19 11.46
N LEU A 266 13.02 -23.32 11.63
CA LEU A 266 12.47 -23.00 12.95
C LEU A 266 11.85 -24.20 13.65
N ILE A 267 11.20 -25.09 12.90
CA ILE A 267 10.61 -26.34 13.41
C ILE A 267 11.72 -27.31 13.83
N THR A 268 12.65 -27.63 12.92
CA THR A 268 13.67 -28.68 13.14
C THR A 268 14.73 -28.27 14.15
N GLU A 269 14.99 -26.98 14.32
CA GLU A 269 15.90 -26.47 15.35
C GLU A 269 15.20 -26.10 16.67
N ASN A 270 13.91 -26.44 16.81
CA ASN A 270 13.11 -26.13 17.99
C ASN A 270 13.16 -24.66 18.43
N ARG A 271 13.04 -23.76 17.45
CA ARG A 271 13.09 -22.29 17.65
C ARG A 271 11.70 -21.65 17.75
N LEU A 272 10.64 -22.45 17.79
CA LEU A 272 9.25 -22.01 17.84
C LEU A 272 8.80 -21.77 19.28
N ASP A 273 7.96 -20.77 19.48
CA ASP A 273 7.19 -20.60 20.71
C ASP A 273 5.97 -21.55 20.70
N ARG A 274 6.18 -22.77 21.17
CA ARG A 274 5.15 -23.81 21.21
C ARG A 274 3.95 -23.42 22.06
N ALA A 275 4.16 -22.66 23.14
CA ALA A 275 3.08 -22.20 24.00
C ALA A 275 2.21 -21.17 23.27
N PHE A 276 2.83 -20.25 22.54
CA PHE A 276 2.09 -19.31 21.70
C PHE A 276 1.30 -20.03 20.61
N LEU A 277 1.92 -20.99 19.92
CA LEU A 277 1.25 -21.75 18.86
C LEU A 277 0.02 -22.48 19.39
N ALA A 278 0.15 -23.17 20.52
CA ALA A 278 -0.96 -23.91 21.13
C ALA A 278 -2.13 -23.03 21.56
N ASN A 279 -1.85 -21.80 22.01
CA ASN A 279 -2.88 -20.92 22.57
C ASN A 279 -3.46 -19.90 21.55
N CYS A 280 -2.72 -19.60 20.49
CA CYS A 280 -3.05 -18.46 19.62
C CYS A 280 -3.16 -18.81 18.13
N VAL A 281 -2.84 -20.04 17.73
CA VAL A 281 -2.82 -20.44 16.32
C VAL A 281 -3.69 -21.67 16.09
N THR A 282 -4.58 -21.58 15.14
CA THR A 282 -5.40 -22.71 14.67
C THR A 282 -4.79 -23.28 13.38
N GLY A 283 -4.84 -24.60 13.18
CA GLY A 283 -4.31 -25.28 11.98
C GLY A 283 -2.79 -25.42 11.96
N TRP A 284 -2.14 -25.26 13.12
CA TRP A 284 -0.68 -25.40 13.19
C TRP A 284 -0.21 -26.82 12.90
N ASN A 285 -0.90 -27.84 13.37
CA ASN A 285 -0.49 -29.24 13.17
C ASN A 285 -0.49 -29.61 11.68
N GLU A 286 -1.48 -29.16 10.94
CA GLU A 286 -1.59 -29.36 9.49
C GLU A 286 -0.47 -28.63 8.75
N MET A 287 -0.18 -27.38 9.14
CA MET A 287 0.91 -26.61 8.57
C MET A 287 2.28 -27.25 8.87
N GLU A 288 2.52 -27.71 10.09
CA GLU A 288 3.76 -28.40 10.48
C GLU A 288 3.91 -29.71 9.70
N ALA A 289 2.84 -30.48 9.55
CA ALA A 289 2.81 -31.73 8.76
C ALA A 289 3.15 -31.45 7.28
N TYR A 290 2.58 -30.41 6.70
CA TYR A 290 2.86 -29.98 5.33
C TYR A 290 4.32 -29.55 5.16
N ILE A 291 4.87 -28.75 6.08
CA ILE A 291 6.27 -28.28 6.03
C ILE A 291 7.24 -29.44 6.17
N LEU A 292 6.97 -30.37 7.07
CA LEU A 292 7.80 -31.54 7.29
C LEU A 292 7.62 -32.62 6.22
N GLY A 293 6.67 -32.45 5.30
CA GLY A 293 6.40 -33.38 4.20
C GLY A 293 5.71 -34.66 4.64
N THR A 294 5.05 -34.69 5.79
CA THR A 294 4.29 -35.88 6.24
C THR A 294 2.94 -35.96 5.52
N GLU A 295 2.43 -34.86 4.97
CA GLU A 295 1.17 -34.83 4.25
C GLU A 295 1.35 -35.16 2.75
N ASP A 296 2.35 -34.55 2.09
CA ASP A 296 2.55 -34.63 0.65
C ASP A 296 3.83 -35.35 0.20
N GLY A 297 4.61 -35.87 1.15
CA GLY A 297 5.88 -36.56 0.90
C GLY A 297 7.05 -35.62 0.58
N VAL A 298 6.84 -34.30 0.57
CA VAL A 298 7.85 -33.31 0.16
C VAL A 298 8.23 -32.40 1.32
N LYS A 299 9.43 -32.58 1.88
CA LYS A 299 9.98 -31.69 2.93
C LYS A 299 10.30 -30.33 2.34
N LYS A 300 9.82 -29.25 2.97
CA LYS A 300 10.08 -27.87 2.54
C LYS A 300 11.41 -27.37 3.12
N THR A 301 12.50 -28.11 2.88
CA THR A 301 13.83 -27.78 3.40
C THR A 301 14.37 -26.48 2.81
N PRO A 302 15.42 -25.87 3.39
CA PRO A 302 16.10 -24.73 2.77
C PRO A 302 16.60 -25.03 1.35
N GLU A 303 17.06 -26.24 1.06
CA GLU A 303 17.52 -26.67 -0.27
C GLU A 303 16.34 -26.75 -1.26
N TRP A 304 15.20 -27.28 -0.82
CA TRP A 304 13.96 -27.24 -1.61
C TRP A 304 13.55 -25.79 -1.93
N ALA A 305 13.61 -24.92 -0.93
CA ALA A 305 13.26 -23.51 -1.09
C ALA A 305 14.24 -22.77 -2.03
N GLU A 306 15.53 -23.07 -1.97
CA GLU A 306 16.57 -22.51 -2.85
C GLU A 306 16.25 -22.75 -4.33
N ILE A 307 15.83 -23.96 -4.69
CA ILE A 307 15.42 -24.30 -6.06
C ILE A 307 14.30 -23.37 -6.53
N GLY A 308 13.32 -23.11 -5.67
CA GLY A 308 12.19 -22.24 -5.96
C GLY A 308 12.55 -20.76 -5.99
N CYS A 309 13.10 -20.24 -4.91
CA CYS A 309 13.26 -18.82 -4.68
C CYS A 309 14.62 -18.24 -5.12
N GLY A 310 15.63 -19.09 -5.34
CA GLY A 310 16.97 -18.67 -5.74
C GLY A 310 17.83 -18.10 -4.62
N VAL A 311 17.35 -18.10 -3.38
CA VAL A 311 18.13 -17.72 -2.21
C VAL A 311 18.88 -18.94 -1.72
N PRO A 312 20.21 -18.91 -1.54
CA PRO A 312 21.01 -20.07 -1.09
C PRO A 312 20.51 -20.64 0.25
N ALA A 313 20.44 -21.96 0.37
CA ALA A 313 19.94 -22.67 1.55
C ALA A 313 20.60 -22.18 2.85
N GLN A 314 21.92 -21.97 2.83
CA GLN A 314 22.66 -21.44 3.97
C GLN A 314 22.18 -20.03 4.40
N GLN A 315 21.82 -19.18 3.42
CA GLN A 315 21.27 -17.85 3.72
C GLN A 315 19.86 -17.95 4.30
N ILE A 316 19.03 -18.89 3.81
CA ILE A 316 17.71 -19.17 4.36
C ILE A 316 17.81 -19.58 5.83
N GLN A 317 18.71 -20.52 6.12
CA GLN A 317 18.96 -20.99 7.48
C GLN A 317 19.43 -19.86 8.41
N SER A 318 20.43 -19.09 7.98
CA SER A 318 20.95 -17.98 8.80
C SER A 318 19.92 -16.88 9.03
N PHE A 319 19.09 -16.59 8.02
CA PHE A 319 18.04 -15.60 8.12
C PHE A 319 16.91 -16.04 9.06
N ALA A 320 16.49 -17.30 8.99
CA ALA A 320 15.51 -17.85 9.92
C ALA A 320 15.99 -17.78 11.38
N ARG A 321 17.24 -18.17 11.65
CA ARG A 321 17.86 -18.09 12.97
C ARG A 321 17.92 -16.63 13.46
N GLU A 322 18.42 -15.71 12.62
CA GLU A 322 18.52 -14.28 12.96
C GLU A 322 17.16 -13.71 13.36
N LEU A 323 16.10 -13.99 12.59
CA LEU A 323 14.78 -13.48 12.91
C LEU A 323 14.21 -14.09 14.22
N SER A 324 14.55 -15.33 14.53
CA SER A 324 14.10 -15.98 15.77
C SER A 324 14.81 -15.48 17.03
N GLU A 325 16.02 -14.91 16.89
CA GLU A 325 16.85 -14.44 18.00
C GLU A 325 16.61 -12.97 18.36
N HIS A 326 15.99 -12.21 17.45
CA HIS A 326 15.80 -10.77 17.60
C HIS A 326 14.32 -10.36 17.54
N ARG A 327 14.01 -9.24 18.19
CA ARG A 327 12.71 -8.58 18.01
C ARG A 327 12.62 -8.00 16.61
N SER A 328 11.95 -8.73 15.74
CA SER A 328 11.90 -8.43 14.33
C SER A 328 10.53 -7.88 13.92
N MET A 329 10.52 -7.04 12.93
CA MET A 329 9.35 -6.50 12.29
C MET A 329 9.44 -6.71 10.79
N ILE A 330 8.39 -7.24 10.20
CA ILE A 330 8.28 -7.35 8.74
C ILE A 330 7.41 -6.21 8.24
N MET A 331 7.99 -5.38 7.38
CA MET A 331 7.29 -4.35 6.63
C MET A 331 7.07 -4.87 5.21
N TRP A 332 5.81 -4.98 4.81
CA TRP A 332 5.45 -5.46 3.49
C TRP A 332 4.27 -4.65 2.95
N LEU A 333 4.21 -4.45 1.66
CA LEU A 333 3.07 -3.84 1.01
C LEU A 333 2.39 -4.87 0.13
N GLY A 334 1.08 -4.96 0.31
CA GLY A 334 0.16 -5.89 -0.28
C GLY A 334 0.55 -6.47 -1.61
N ALA A 335 0.59 -7.74 -1.61
CA ALA A 335 0.85 -8.56 -2.75
C ALA A 335 -0.16 -8.30 -3.86
N ALA A 336 0.13 -7.46 -4.81
CA ALA A 336 -0.68 -7.29 -5.99
C ALA A 336 -0.46 -8.43 -6.99
N ALA A 337 -1.50 -8.98 -7.58
CA ALA A 337 -1.65 -9.75 -8.83
C ALA A 337 -0.68 -10.92 -9.19
N CYS A 338 -0.27 -11.80 -8.27
CA CYS A 338 0.28 -13.12 -8.60
C CYS A 338 -0.72 -14.22 -8.22
N PRO A 339 -0.91 -15.27 -8.99
CA PRO A 339 -1.82 -16.38 -8.63
C PRO A 339 -1.53 -17.04 -7.27
N LEU A 340 -0.28 -16.94 -6.78
CA LEU A 340 0.16 -17.50 -5.50
C LEU A 340 0.10 -16.52 -4.31
N ARG A 341 -0.49 -15.35 -4.49
CA ARG A 341 -0.44 -14.27 -3.47
C ARG A 341 -1.27 -14.52 -2.23
N GLY A 342 -2.33 -15.29 -2.35
CA GLY A 342 -3.11 -15.71 -1.19
C GLY A 342 -2.27 -16.55 -0.23
N THR A 343 -1.43 -17.42 -0.76
CA THR A 343 -0.50 -18.28 0.01
C THR A 343 0.62 -17.48 0.65
N ALA A 344 1.25 -16.55 -0.07
CA ALA A 344 2.30 -15.69 0.51
C ALA A 344 1.81 -14.86 1.69
N ALA A 345 0.56 -14.36 1.63
CA ALA A 345 -0.04 -13.63 2.75
C ALA A 345 -0.30 -14.54 3.96
N LEU A 346 -0.72 -15.78 3.74
CA LEU A 346 -0.88 -16.79 4.80
C LEU A 346 0.47 -17.18 5.40
N ASP A 347 1.46 -17.46 4.56
CA ASP A 347 2.79 -17.87 4.98
C ASP A 347 3.51 -16.75 5.74
N GLY A 348 3.38 -15.49 5.30
CA GLY A 348 3.91 -14.33 6.02
C GLY A 348 3.26 -14.16 7.40
N GLY A 349 1.95 -14.36 7.49
CA GLY A 349 1.22 -14.40 8.76
C GLY A 349 1.74 -15.50 9.67
N CYS A 350 1.89 -16.72 9.16
CA CYS A 350 2.41 -17.86 9.91
C CYS A 350 3.87 -17.67 10.35
N ALA A 351 4.77 -17.23 9.47
CA ALA A 351 6.16 -16.98 9.80
C ALA A 351 6.32 -15.94 10.91
N GLY A 352 5.54 -14.86 10.85
CA GLY A 352 5.52 -13.83 11.89
C GLY A 352 4.95 -14.31 13.23
N LEU A 353 4.00 -15.23 13.21
CA LEU A 353 3.40 -15.80 14.41
C LEU A 353 4.31 -16.85 15.07
N CYS A 354 5.03 -17.65 14.26
CA CYS A 354 5.82 -18.78 14.74
C CYS A 354 7.12 -18.39 15.45
N SER A 355 7.69 -17.22 15.16
CA SER A 355 8.98 -16.81 15.73
C SER A 355 8.87 -15.95 16.99
N ARG A 356 7.74 -15.96 17.66
CA ARG A 356 7.55 -15.25 18.93
C ARG A 356 8.23 -15.98 20.07
N THR A 357 9.43 -15.58 20.45
CA THR A 357 10.10 -16.09 21.65
C THR A 357 9.79 -15.19 22.85
N ASP A 358 8.94 -15.67 23.76
CA ASP A 358 8.79 -15.08 25.10
C ASP A 358 9.67 -15.89 26.06
N ARG A 359 10.87 -15.40 26.35
CA ARG A 359 11.65 -15.87 27.49
C ARG A 359 11.62 -14.79 28.56
N SER A 360 10.85 -15.04 29.60
CA SER A 360 10.82 -14.37 30.91
C SER A 360 11.06 -12.85 30.88
N SER A 361 10.02 -12.06 31.12
CA SER A 361 9.97 -10.61 31.38
C SER A 361 10.26 -9.63 30.24
N ARG A 362 10.60 -10.06 29.04
CA ARG A 362 10.77 -9.19 27.86
C ARG A 362 9.87 -9.64 26.73
N ARG A 363 8.63 -9.19 26.73
CA ARG A 363 7.68 -9.48 25.66
C ARG A 363 8.24 -9.03 24.31
N ARG A 364 8.51 -9.97 23.43
CA ARG A 364 8.89 -9.73 22.04
C ARG A 364 7.61 -9.71 21.21
N HIS A 365 7.24 -8.57 20.68
CA HIS A 365 6.08 -8.44 19.82
C HIS A 365 6.53 -8.35 18.37
N TRP A 366 5.97 -9.18 17.52
CA TRP A 366 6.02 -9.00 16.08
C TRP A 366 4.92 -8.03 15.68
N GLY A 367 5.30 -6.94 15.03
CA GLY A 367 4.36 -5.99 14.45
C GLY A 367 4.38 -6.14 12.93
N PHE A 368 3.22 -6.33 12.34
CA PHE A 368 3.07 -6.20 10.90
C PHE A 368 2.72 -4.75 10.60
N ILE A 369 3.45 -4.13 9.69
CA ILE A 369 3.04 -2.86 9.08
C ILE A 369 2.77 -3.14 7.60
N SER A 370 1.53 -2.87 7.18
CA SER A 370 1.24 -2.54 5.80
C SER A 370 1.30 -1.03 5.66
N LEU A 371 2.09 -0.56 4.75
CA LEU A 371 2.06 0.81 4.27
C LEU A 371 1.07 0.94 3.14
#